data_70e3587843ddd6d2561dd3748dd8eca7
#
_entry.id   70e3587843ddd6d2561dd3748dd8eca7
#
_cell.length_a   1.000
_cell.length_b   1.000
_cell.length_c   1.000
_cell.angle_alpha   90.00
_cell.angle_beta   90.00
_cell.angle_gamma   90.00
#
_symmetry.space_group_name_H-M   'P 1'
#
loop_
_entity.id
_entity.type
_entity.pdbx_description
1 polymer ?
#
loop_
_entity_poly.entity_id
_entity_poly.type
_entity_poly.pdbx_seq_one_letter_code
_entity_poly.pdbx_strand_id
1 'polypeptide(L)'
;IVLMGGIPILVAATFCLVMFLWYLAYVRRRSYREYALMHVVERVTSKDLTGYTLETELKEILRERDQIVEDRFDHMIKECPVLDMDRSCSLEELLKAVSEALSEDLGLDPAQTLKKLQEREDESSTVITEGVAIPHIIVGGKGKFGIVLARSREGVDFPDNHRKVHMVFTIAGTRDERNFHLKSLAAIASIVQQSSFDGRWMQARSIEELRDVILLGDRKRHNAKT
;
A
#
# COMPACT_ATOMS: atom_id res chain seq x y z
N ILE A 1 19.78 48.43 -31.64
CA ILE A 1 20.09 47.74 -30.38
C ILE A 1 18.81 47.13 -29.75
N VAL A 2 17.64 47.71 -29.99
CA VAL A 2 16.36 47.21 -29.39
C VAL A 2 15.85 45.92 -30.03
N LEU A 3 16.22 45.59 -31.26
CA LEU A 3 15.77 44.38 -32.00
C LEU A 3 16.49 43.09 -31.61
N MET A 4 17.66 43.14 -30.96
CA MET A 4 18.40 41.92 -30.56
C MET A 4 17.92 41.29 -29.23
N GLY A 5 17.14 41.98 -28.42
CA GLY A 5 16.64 41.47 -27.14
C GLY A 5 15.39 40.57 -27.23
N GLY A 6 14.63 40.67 -28.31
CA GLY A 6 13.38 39.89 -28.48
C GLY A 6 13.59 38.45 -28.94
N ILE A 7 14.61 38.18 -29.74
CA ILE A 7 14.86 36.85 -30.31
C ILE A 7 15.23 35.82 -29.26
N PRO A 8 16.16 36.06 -28.31
CA PRO A 8 16.49 35.10 -27.25
C PRO A 8 15.30 34.79 -26.33
N ILE A 9 14.47 35.79 -26.03
CA ILE A 9 13.28 35.62 -25.20
C ILE A 9 12.24 34.74 -25.92
N LEU A 10 12.07 34.96 -27.22
CA LEU A 10 11.12 34.18 -28.04
C LEU A 10 11.58 32.72 -28.19
N VAL A 11 12.88 32.49 -28.36
CA VAL A 11 13.48 31.13 -28.42
C VAL A 11 13.33 30.43 -27.07
N ALA A 12 13.61 31.09 -25.94
CA ALA A 12 13.44 30.54 -24.62
C ALA A 12 11.97 30.21 -24.32
N ALA A 13 11.05 31.10 -24.64
CA ALA A 13 9.61 30.87 -24.48
C ALA A 13 9.11 29.67 -25.31
N THR A 14 9.55 29.57 -26.55
CA THR A 14 9.20 28.45 -27.43
C THR A 14 9.75 27.12 -26.89
N PHE A 15 10.99 27.10 -26.40
CA PHE A 15 11.60 25.93 -25.79
C PHE A 15 10.84 25.49 -24.53
N CYS A 16 10.51 26.41 -23.64
CA CYS A 16 9.70 26.13 -22.43
C CYS A 16 8.32 25.60 -22.79
N LEU A 17 7.67 26.15 -23.83
CA LEU A 17 6.36 25.69 -24.29
C LEU A 17 6.43 24.26 -24.83
N VAL A 18 7.43 23.95 -25.66
CA VAL A 18 7.63 22.61 -26.21
C VAL A 18 7.90 21.60 -25.09
N MET A 19 8.78 21.92 -24.12
CA MET A 19 9.05 21.08 -22.97
C MET A 19 7.83 20.89 -22.07
N PHE A 20 7.03 21.93 -21.89
CA PHE A 20 5.78 21.85 -21.13
C PHE A 20 4.73 20.96 -21.82
N LEU A 21 4.56 21.11 -23.13
CA LEU A 21 3.67 20.26 -23.92
C LEU A 21 4.13 18.81 -23.94
N TRP A 22 5.43 18.57 -24.07
CA TRP A 22 6.01 17.24 -23.99
C TRP A 22 5.85 16.59 -22.61
N TYR A 23 6.05 17.38 -21.54
CA TYR A 23 5.80 16.95 -20.16
C TYR A 23 4.32 16.57 -19.96
N LEU A 24 3.38 17.40 -20.41
CA LEU A 24 1.95 17.10 -20.34
C LEU A 24 1.58 15.84 -21.14
N ALA A 25 2.13 15.67 -22.34
CA ALA A 25 1.88 14.49 -23.18
C ALA A 25 2.48 13.22 -22.57
N TYR A 26 3.68 13.33 -22.01
CA TYR A 26 4.38 12.20 -21.38
C TYR A 26 3.73 11.77 -20.06
N VAL A 27 3.48 12.69 -19.15
CA VAL A 27 2.88 12.42 -17.83
C VAL A 27 1.43 11.95 -17.98
N ARG A 28 0.64 12.65 -18.83
CA ARG A 28 -0.76 12.30 -19.05
C ARG A 28 -0.95 10.94 -19.71
N ARG A 29 -0.04 10.53 -20.62
CA ARG A 29 -0.09 9.20 -21.26
C ARG A 29 0.29 8.09 -20.29
N ARG A 30 1.17 8.33 -19.32
CA ARG A 30 1.62 7.31 -18.38
C ARG A 30 0.60 7.04 -17.28
N SER A 31 0.02 8.07 -16.69
CA SER A 31 -0.96 7.93 -15.59
C SER A 31 -2.31 7.38 -16.05
N TYR A 32 -2.80 7.74 -17.25
CA TYR A 32 -4.14 7.34 -17.70
C TYR A 32 -4.21 5.90 -18.25
N ARG A 33 -3.11 5.33 -18.73
CA ARG A 33 -3.13 3.98 -19.32
C ARG A 33 -3.24 2.85 -18.29
N GLU A 34 -2.65 3.03 -17.12
CA GLU A 34 -2.67 2.02 -16.06
C GLU A 34 -4.07 1.87 -15.45
N TYR A 35 -4.76 2.98 -15.23
CA TYR A 35 -6.10 2.98 -14.63
C TYR A 35 -7.23 2.57 -15.59
N ALA A 36 -7.15 2.95 -16.86
CA ALA A 36 -8.22 2.67 -17.82
C ALA A 36 -8.38 1.16 -18.09
N LEU A 37 -7.28 0.40 -18.10
CA LEU A 37 -7.31 -1.06 -18.33
C LEU A 37 -7.82 -1.80 -17.08
N MET A 38 -7.44 -1.38 -15.87
CA MET A 38 -7.99 -1.93 -14.63
C MET A 38 -9.50 -1.73 -14.57
N HIS A 39 -10.01 -0.55 -14.86
CA HIS A 39 -11.46 -0.29 -14.91
C HIS A 39 -12.19 -1.07 -16.00
N VAL A 40 -11.53 -1.35 -17.13
CA VAL A 40 -12.12 -2.19 -18.20
C VAL A 40 -12.16 -3.65 -17.75
N VAL A 41 -11.10 -4.17 -17.13
CA VAL A 41 -11.05 -5.52 -16.57
C VAL A 41 -12.09 -5.68 -15.46
N GLU A 42 -12.15 -4.74 -14.52
CA GLU A 42 -13.12 -4.71 -13.43
C GLU A 42 -14.59 -4.65 -13.94
N ARG A 43 -14.83 -3.90 -15.02
CA ARG A 43 -16.14 -3.78 -15.66
C ARG A 43 -16.55 -5.01 -16.47
N VAL A 44 -15.58 -5.72 -17.05
CA VAL A 44 -15.81 -6.96 -17.80
C VAL A 44 -16.02 -8.15 -16.86
N THR A 45 -15.31 -8.19 -15.73
CA THR A 45 -15.40 -9.25 -14.71
C THR A 45 -16.63 -9.09 -13.80
N SER A 46 -17.19 -7.89 -13.65
CA SER A 46 -18.40 -7.66 -12.82
C SER A 46 -19.69 -8.21 -13.42
N LYS A 47 -19.66 -8.80 -14.61
CA LYS A 47 -20.78 -9.53 -15.21
C LYS A 47 -20.49 -11.04 -15.20
N ASP A 48 -20.92 -11.69 -14.18
CA ASP A 48 -21.45 -13.07 -13.99
C ASP A 48 -21.05 -14.22 -14.94
N LEU A 49 -19.91 -14.25 -15.62
CA LEU A 49 -19.62 -15.38 -16.51
C LEU A 49 -18.17 -15.86 -16.61
N THR A 50 -17.21 -15.33 -15.83
CA THR A 50 -15.85 -15.83 -15.97
C THR A 50 -15.22 -16.09 -14.61
N GLY A 51 -14.98 -17.37 -14.38
CA GLY A 51 -14.42 -17.86 -13.15
C GLY A 51 -13.06 -17.24 -12.82
N TYR A 52 -12.71 -17.35 -11.56
CA TYR A 52 -11.46 -17.02 -10.88
C TYR A 52 -10.18 -17.11 -11.73
N THR A 53 -10.13 -18.00 -12.70
CA THR A 53 -9.02 -18.26 -13.62
C THR A 53 -8.74 -17.08 -14.58
N LEU A 54 -9.77 -16.48 -15.19
CA LEU A 54 -9.57 -15.41 -16.19
C LEU A 54 -9.10 -14.10 -15.53
N GLU A 55 -9.60 -13.81 -14.35
CA GLU A 55 -9.17 -12.63 -13.59
C GLU A 55 -7.70 -12.75 -13.17
N THR A 56 -7.29 -13.93 -12.73
CA THR A 56 -5.89 -14.23 -12.36
C THR A 56 -4.97 -14.14 -13.57
N GLU A 57 -5.36 -14.71 -14.72
CA GLU A 57 -4.60 -14.63 -15.97
C GLU A 57 -4.47 -13.18 -16.47
N LEU A 58 -5.52 -12.39 -16.40
CA LEU A 58 -5.48 -10.97 -16.77
C LEU A 58 -4.57 -10.15 -15.85
N LYS A 59 -4.55 -10.45 -14.54
CA LYS A 59 -3.64 -9.83 -13.57
C LYS A 59 -2.19 -10.20 -13.85
N GLU A 60 -1.90 -11.45 -14.21
CA GLU A 60 -0.56 -11.88 -14.62
C GLU A 60 -0.10 -11.19 -15.89
N ILE A 61 -0.94 -11.10 -16.92
CA ILE A 61 -0.65 -10.38 -18.17
C ILE A 61 -0.35 -8.89 -17.90
N LEU A 62 -1.08 -8.25 -16.98
CA LEU A 62 -0.82 -6.86 -16.59
C LEU A 62 0.55 -6.72 -15.90
N ARG A 63 0.90 -7.66 -15.01
CA ARG A 63 2.20 -7.70 -14.34
C ARG A 63 3.36 -7.89 -15.32
N GLU A 64 3.23 -8.82 -16.26
CA GLU A 64 4.22 -9.07 -17.30
C GLU A 64 4.38 -7.88 -18.25
N ARG A 65 3.27 -7.29 -18.69
CA ARG A 65 3.28 -6.13 -19.58
C ARG A 65 3.98 -4.93 -18.96
N ASP A 66 3.75 -4.66 -17.68
CA ASP A 66 4.31 -3.51 -16.99
C ASP A 66 5.70 -3.80 -16.41
N GLN A 67 6.29 -4.98 -16.71
CA GLN A 67 7.62 -5.42 -16.25
C GLN A 67 7.77 -5.28 -14.73
N ILE A 68 6.72 -5.59 -13.99
CA ILE A 68 6.73 -5.53 -12.52
C ILE A 68 7.62 -6.68 -12.02
N VAL A 69 8.87 -6.35 -11.71
CA VAL A 69 9.77 -7.28 -11.02
C VAL A 69 9.40 -7.25 -9.54
N GLU A 70 8.86 -8.36 -9.06
CA GLU A 70 8.51 -8.52 -7.65
C GLU A 70 9.75 -8.40 -6.76
N ASP A 71 9.61 -7.67 -5.68
CA ASP A 71 10.62 -7.56 -4.65
C ASP A 71 10.21 -8.31 -3.36
N ARG A 72 11.05 -8.28 -2.34
CA ARG A 72 10.78 -8.94 -1.06
C ARG A 72 9.47 -8.49 -0.41
N PHE A 73 9.09 -7.21 -0.58
CA PHE A 73 7.84 -6.69 -0.04
C PHE A 73 6.62 -7.32 -0.74
N ASP A 74 6.66 -7.48 -2.07
CA ASP A 74 5.58 -8.14 -2.81
C ASP A 74 5.40 -9.59 -2.32
N HIS A 75 6.48 -10.33 -2.09
CA HIS A 75 6.41 -11.70 -1.53
C HIS A 75 5.78 -11.70 -0.13
N MET A 76 6.19 -10.77 0.74
CA MET A 76 5.60 -10.65 2.07
C MET A 76 4.10 -10.37 2.03
N ILE A 77 3.63 -9.48 1.15
CA ILE A 77 2.19 -9.17 1.02
C ILE A 77 1.39 -10.37 0.49
N LYS A 78 1.95 -11.19 -0.39
CA LYS A 78 1.27 -12.39 -0.90
C LYS A 78 0.98 -13.41 0.20
N GLU A 79 1.88 -13.52 1.17
CA GLU A 79 1.84 -14.55 2.21
C GLU A 79 1.30 -14.04 3.55
N CYS A 80 1.29 -12.72 3.77
CA CYS A 80 0.92 -12.14 5.06
C CYS A 80 -0.51 -12.48 5.48
N PRO A 81 -0.78 -12.59 6.80
CA PRO A 81 -2.14 -12.69 7.33
C PRO A 81 -2.98 -11.46 6.98
N VAL A 82 -4.25 -11.69 6.65
CA VAL A 82 -5.23 -10.62 6.37
C VAL A 82 -6.44 -10.82 7.27
N LEU A 83 -6.76 -9.79 8.04
CA LEU A 83 -7.93 -9.75 8.93
C LEU A 83 -8.99 -8.84 8.28
N ASP A 84 -10.09 -9.43 7.82
CA ASP A 84 -11.22 -8.68 7.26
C ASP A 84 -12.38 -8.70 8.26
N MET A 85 -12.67 -7.55 8.88
CA MET A 85 -13.63 -7.42 9.96
C MET A 85 -14.87 -6.68 9.46
N ASP A 86 -15.98 -7.42 9.34
CA ASP A 86 -17.27 -6.87 8.90
C ASP A 86 -18.05 -6.20 10.05
N ARG A 87 -17.67 -6.46 11.31
CA ARG A 87 -18.29 -5.90 12.51
C ARG A 87 -17.46 -4.77 13.12
N SER A 88 -18.14 -3.92 13.89
CA SER A 88 -17.45 -2.95 14.74
C SER A 88 -16.57 -3.69 15.76
N CYS A 89 -15.34 -3.23 15.93
CA CYS A 89 -14.41 -3.75 16.92
C CYS A 89 -13.71 -2.58 17.61
N SER A 90 -13.32 -2.80 18.87
CA SER A 90 -12.49 -1.86 19.59
C SER A 90 -11.03 -1.93 19.12
N LEU A 91 -10.24 -0.89 19.43
CA LEU A 91 -8.80 -0.92 19.17
C LEU A 91 -8.12 -2.11 19.88
N GLU A 92 -8.53 -2.40 21.11
CA GLU A 92 -7.98 -3.51 21.88
C GLU A 92 -8.27 -4.87 21.20
N GLU A 93 -9.49 -5.09 20.72
CA GLU A 93 -9.85 -6.30 19.98
C GLU A 93 -9.06 -6.43 18.67
N LEU A 94 -8.88 -5.32 17.96
CA LEU A 94 -8.06 -5.27 16.75
C LEU A 94 -6.60 -5.64 17.05
N LEU A 95 -5.97 -4.95 18.01
CA LEU A 95 -4.57 -5.19 18.35
C LEU A 95 -4.36 -6.61 18.89
N LYS A 96 -5.33 -7.18 19.58
CA LYS A 96 -5.31 -8.57 20.03
C LYS A 96 -5.31 -9.53 18.84
N ALA A 97 -6.24 -9.40 17.89
CA ALA A 97 -6.31 -10.24 16.71
C ALA A 97 -5.03 -10.11 15.85
N VAL A 98 -4.51 -8.91 15.71
CA VAL A 98 -3.24 -8.64 15.01
C VAL A 98 -2.06 -9.30 15.73
N SER A 99 -2.01 -9.22 17.07
CA SER A 99 -0.93 -9.83 17.85
C SER A 99 -0.92 -11.36 17.74
N GLU A 100 -2.10 -11.98 17.74
CA GLU A 100 -2.26 -13.42 17.53
C GLU A 100 -1.75 -13.83 16.15
N ALA A 101 -2.18 -13.13 15.08
CA ALA A 101 -1.74 -13.40 13.71
C ALA A 101 -0.22 -13.22 13.51
N LEU A 102 0.36 -12.13 14.04
CA LEU A 102 1.81 -11.91 14.00
C LEU A 102 2.58 -12.99 14.78
N SER A 103 2.04 -13.41 15.90
CA SER A 103 2.70 -14.38 16.77
C SER A 103 2.70 -15.77 16.16
N GLU A 104 1.65 -16.14 15.47
CA GLU A 104 1.57 -17.38 14.69
C GLU A 104 2.59 -17.37 13.54
N ASP A 105 2.65 -16.29 12.77
CA ASP A 105 3.54 -16.13 11.61
C ASP A 105 5.03 -16.13 12.02
N LEU A 106 5.37 -15.41 13.11
CA LEU A 106 6.75 -15.20 13.51
C LEU A 106 7.25 -16.09 14.66
N GLY A 107 6.39 -16.95 15.22
CA GLY A 107 6.70 -17.74 16.40
C GLY A 107 7.04 -16.86 17.61
N LEU A 108 6.17 -15.91 17.94
CA LEU A 108 6.29 -14.97 19.05
C LEU A 108 5.27 -15.31 20.16
N ASP A 109 5.46 -14.71 21.32
CA ASP A 109 4.45 -14.76 22.39
C ASP A 109 3.36 -13.70 22.13
N PRO A 110 2.07 -14.10 21.96
CA PRO A 110 0.98 -13.17 21.67
C PRO A 110 0.80 -12.09 22.71
N ALA A 111 0.96 -12.43 24.01
CA ALA A 111 0.78 -11.47 25.10
C ALA A 111 1.86 -10.38 25.10
N GLN A 112 3.11 -10.75 24.83
CA GLN A 112 4.20 -9.79 24.69
C GLN A 112 4.06 -8.94 23.43
N THR A 113 3.58 -9.54 22.32
CA THR A 113 3.34 -8.84 21.06
C THR A 113 2.23 -7.81 21.22
N LEU A 114 1.11 -8.19 21.84
CA LEU A 114 0.01 -7.27 22.16
C LEU A 114 0.48 -6.10 23.04
N LYS A 115 1.20 -6.39 24.11
CA LYS A 115 1.72 -5.36 25.01
C LYS A 115 2.58 -4.34 24.26
N LYS A 116 3.46 -4.79 23.37
CA LYS A 116 4.31 -3.90 22.56
C LYS A 116 3.51 -3.04 21.58
N LEU A 117 2.45 -3.60 20.98
CA LEU A 117 1.56 -2.85 20.11
C LEU A 117 0.82 -1.77 20.85
N GLN A 118 0.32 -2.07 22.07
CA GLN A 118 -0.32 -1.09 22.95
C GLN A 118 0.65 0.00 23.39
N GLU A 119 1.83 -0.38 23.91
CA GLU A 119 2.89 0.58 24.29
C GLU A 119 3.27 1.50 23.13
N ARG A 120 3.35 0.95 21.89
CA ARG A 120 3.68 1.73 20.68
C ARG A 120 2.60 2.75 20.34
N GLU A 121 1.32 2.40 20.48
CA GLU A 121 0.22 3.33 20.22
C GLU A 121 0.13 4.40 21.31
N ASP A 122 0.36 4.03 22.58
CA ASP A 122 0.38 4.96 23.72
C ASP A 122 1.53 5.98 23.63
N GLU A 123 2.68 5.61 23.05
CA GLU A 123 3.81 6.53 22.85
C GLU A 123 3.46 7.66 21.86
N SER A 124 2.81 7.33 20.78
CA SER A 124 2.30 8.28 19.78
C SER A 124 1.37 7.58 18.80
N SER A 125 0.35 8.26 18.34
CA SER A 125 -0.58 7.71 17.34
C SER A 125 0.15 7.17 16.13
N THR A 126 -0.24 5.98 15.70
CA THR A 126 0.28 5.32 14.48
C THR A 126 -0.57 5.64 13.24
N VAL A 127 -1.57 6.49 13.37
CA VAL A 127 -2.40 6.99 12.25
C VAL A 127 -1.56 7.93 11.39
N ILE A 128 -1.44 7.63 10.11
CA ILE A 128 -0.61 8.40 9.16
C ILE A 128 -1.43 9.27 8.21
N THR A 129 -2.65 8.85 7.91
CA THR A 129 -3.63 9.59 7.12
C THR A 129 -5.03 9.30 7.65
N GLU A 130 -6.02 10.08 7.20
CA GLU A 130 -7.41 9.78 7.52
C GLU A 130 -7.77 8.34 7.10
N GLY A 131 -8.20 7.53 8.06
CA GLY A 131 -8.61 6.14 7.81
C GLY A 131 -7.49 5.09 7.77
N VAL A 132 -6.20 5.46 7.89
CA VAL A 132 -5.07 4.53 7.82
C VAL A 132 -4.15 4.62 9.02
N ALA A 133 -3.85 3.49 9.65
CA ALA A 133 -2.83 3.38 10.70
C ALA A 133 -1.76 2.35 10.33
N ILE A 134 -0.52 2.60 10.78
CA ILE A 134 0.61 1.66 10.61
C ILE A 134 1.25 1.39 11.98
N PRO A 135 0.64 0.60 12.86
CA PRO A 135 1.30 0.12 14.07
C PRO A 135 2.56 -0.67 13.70
N HIS A 136 3.70 -0.33 14.32
CA HIS A 136 4.95 -0.99 14.00
C HIS A 136 5.81 -1.17 15.23
N ILE A 137 6.34 -2.37 15.43
CA ILE A 137 7.07 -2.76 16.65
C ILE A 137 8.39 -3.46 16.32
N ILE A 138 9.33 -3.35 17.25
CA ILE A 138 10.56 -4.14 17.25
C ILE A 138 10.40 -5.34 18.19
N VAL A 139 10.57 -6.53 17.62
CA VAL A 139 10.47 -7.78 18.35
C VAL A 139 11.84 -8.37 18.67
N GLY A 140 11.89 -9.31 19.61
CA GLY A 140 13.10 -10.02 19.97
C GLY A 140 13.46 -11.12 18.97
N GLY A 141 14.72 -11.52 18.97
CA GLY A 141 15.24 -12.56 18.08
C GLY A 141 16.09 -12.02 16.95
N LYS A 142 16.21 -12.78 15.88
CA LYS A 142 16.99 -12.43 14.70
C LYS A 142 16.32 -12.95 13.43
N GLY A 143 16.40 -12.17 12.36
CA GLY A 143 15.88 -12.55 11.02
C GLY A 143 14.37 -12.68 10.95
N LYS A 144 13.58 -12.10 11.90
CA LYS A 144 12.14 -12.15 11.88
C LYS A 144 11.58 -10.84 11.33
N PHE A 145 10.64 -10.96 10.40
CA PHE A 145 9.90 -9.83 9.85
C PHE A 145 8.54 -10.31 9.36
N GLY A 146 7.47 -9.66 9.78
CA GLY A 146 6.10 -9.97 9.38
C GLY A 146 5.26 -8.72 9.19
N ILE A 147 4.24 -8.85 8.38
CA ILE A 147 3.22 -7.84 8.11
C ILE A 147 1.86 -8.48 8.32
N VAL A 148 0.93 -7.76 8.93
CA VAL A 148 -0.50 -8.11 8.99
C VAL A 148 -1.29 -6.99 8.38
N LEU A 149 -2.17 -7.33 7.44
CA LEU A 149 -3.14 -6.41 6.87
C LEU A 149 -4.46 -6.57 7.62
N ALA A 150 -5.08 -5.47 8.03
CA ALA A 150 -6.39 -5.52 8.64
C ALA A 150 -7.32 -4.47 8.01
N ARG A 151 -8.54 -4.89 7.68
CA ARG A 151 -9.63 -4.00 7.28
C ARG A 151 -10.74 -4.07 8.31
N SER A 152 -11.24 -2.90 8.72
CA SER A 152 -12.49 -2.77 9.46
C SER A 152 -13.49 -1.98 8.62
N ARG A 153 -14.60 -2.61 8.24
CA ARG A 153 -15.62 -1.94 7.39
C ARG A 153 -16.32 -0.80 8.13
N GLU A 154 -16.55 -0.96 9.43
CA GLU A 154 -17.17 0.07 10.26
C GLU A 154 -16.16 1.05 10.87
N GLY A 155 -14.88 0.73 10.74
CA GLY A 155 -13.76 1.50 11.28
C GLY A 155 -13.57 1.35 12.78
N VAL A 156 -12.36 1.65 13.24
CA VAL A 156 -11.90 1.56 14.62
C VAL A 156 -11.54 2.96 15.10
N ASP A 157 -11.89 3.28 16.35
CA ASP A 157 -11.52 4.53 16.97
C ASP A 157 -10.09 4.41 17.54
N PHE A 158 -9.18 5.24 17.02
CA PHE A 158 -7.81 5.36 17.52
C PHE A 158 -7.70 6.58 18.44
N PRO A 159 -6.85 6.54 19.46
CA PRO A 159 -6.59 7.71 20.32
C PRO A 159 -6.15 8.90 19.46
N ASP A 160 -6.55 10.09 19.89
CA ASP A 160 -6.20 11.37 19.24
C ASP A 160 -6.61 11.50 17.76
N ASN A 161 -7.44 10.58 17.25
CA ASN A 161 -7.95 10.66 15.90
C ASN A 161 -9.47 10.92 15.89
N HIS A 162 -9.89 11.96 15.17
CA HIS A 162 -11.31 12.34 15.08
C HIS A 162 -12.11 11.50 14.08
N ARG A 163 -11.43 10.72 13.25
CA ARG A 163 -12.05 9.86 12.23
C ARG A 163 -11.71 8.40 12.48
N LYS A 164 -12.62 7.53 12.11
CA LYS A 164 -12.40 6.08 12.20
C LYS A 164 -11.31 5.61 11.25
N VAL A 165 -10.51 4.67 11.72
CA VAL A 165 -9.49 3.99 10.94
C VAL A 165 -10.09 2.70 10.35
N HIS A 166 -10.05 2.58 9.04
CA HIS A 166 -10.58 1.43 8.29
C HIS A 166 -9.50 0.47 7.82
N MET A 167 -8.25 0.94 7.76
CA MET A 167 -7.11 0.24 7.18
C MET A 167 -5.95 0.25 8.15
N VAL A 168 -5.51 -0.95 8.54
CA VAL A 168 -4.40 -1.09 9.48
C VAL A 168 -3.35 -2.02 8.91
N PHE A 169 -2.12 -1.52 8.82
CA PHE A 169 -0.95 -2.23 8.30
C PHE A 169 0.04 -2.43 9.45
N THR A 170 0.00 -3.57 10.11
CA THR A 170 0.90 -3.80 11.24
C THR A 170 2.20 -4.44 10.78
N ILE A 171 3.33 -3.91 11.23
CA ILE A 171 4.66 -4.41 10.90
C ILE A 171 5.38 -4.79 12.18
N ALA A 172 5.95 -6.00 12.21
CA ALA A 172 6.85 -6.44 13.27
C ALA A 172 8.16 -6.91 12.67
N GLY A 173 9.28 -6.48 13.24
CA GLY A 173 10.59 -6.90 12.75
C GLY A 173 11.66 -6.89 13.86
N THR A 174 12.69 -7.73 13.71
CA THR A 174 13.86 -7.73 14.58
C THR A 174 14.82 -6.59 14.21
N ARG A 175 15.74 -6.24 15.11
CA ARG A 175 16.65 -5.09 14.89
C ARG A 175 17.54 -5.22 13.65
N ASP A 176 17.92 -6.43 13.29
CA ASP A 176 18.70 -6.72 12.08
C ASP A 176 17.90 -6.54 10.78
N GLU A 177 16.56 -6.58 10.83
CA GLU A 177 15.66 -6.31 9.72
C GLU A 177 15.25 -4.82 9.58
N ARG A 178 15.89 -3.92 10.32
CA ARG A 178 15.54 -2.49 10.36
C ARG A 178 15.48 -1.83 8.98
N ASN A 179 16.39 -2.15 8.09
CA ASN A 179 16.42 -1.55 6.76
C ASN A 179 15.20 -1.97 5.93
N PHE A 180 14.81 -3.24 6.02
CA PHE A 180 13.62 -3.73 5.36
C PHE A 180 12.35 -3.20 6.00
N HIS A 181 12.33 -3.06 7.32
CA HIS A 181 11.25 -2.42 8.07
C HIS A 181 10.96 -0.99 7.55
N LEU A 182 11.99 -0.15 7.42
CA LEU A 182 11.86 1.21 6.92
C LEU A 182 11.42 1.25 5.43
N LYS A 183 11.92 0.32 4.61
CA LYS A 183 11.51 0.20 3.20
C LYS A 183 10.02 -0.20 3.10
N SER A 184 9.56 -1.11 3.95
CA SER A 184 8.16 -1.53 4.00
C SER A 184 7.23 -0.42 4.46
N LEU A 185 7.61 0.34 5.49
CA LEU A 185 6.88 1.55 5.90
C LEU A 185 6.75 2.56 4.76
N ALA A 186 7.85 2.85 4.06
CA ALA A 186 7.85 3.78 2.93
C ALA A 186 6.99 3.25 1.76
N ALA A 187 7.02 1.95 1.49
CA ALA A 187 6.21 1.33 0.46
C ALA A 187 4.72 1.48 0.77
N ILE A 188 4.29 1.13 1.98
CA ILE A 188 2.90 1.27 2.41
C ILE A 188 2.47 2.74 2.37
N ALA A 189 3.28 3.65 2.92
CA ALA A 189 2.96 5.08 2.90
C ALA A 189 2.80 5.64 1.48
N SER A 190 3.60 5.17 0.51
CA SER A 190 3.46 5.54 -0.90
C SER A 190 2.17 5.02 -1.51
N ILE A 191 1.78 3.78 -1.20
CA ILE A 191 0.58 3.14 -1.74
C ILE A 191 -0.69 3.81 -1.20
N VAL A 192 -0.77 4.04 0.11
CA VAL A 192 -1.98 4.57 0.76
C VAL A 192 -2.23 6.06 0.45
N GLN A 193 -1.23 6.80 -0.03
CA GLN A 193 -1.39 8.18 -0.48
C GLN A 193 -2.04 8.32 -1.87
N GLN A 194 -2.25 7.22 -2.59
CA GLN A 194 -2.90 7.26 -3.90
C GLN A 194 -4.39 7.56 -3.76
N SER A 195 -4.90 8.51 -4.51
CA SER A 195 -6.28 8.99 -4.42
C SER A 195 -7.36 7.92 -4.63
N SER A 196 -7.04 6.82 -5.30
CA SER A 196 -7.95 5.69 -5.55
C SER A 196 -7.82 4.56 -4.55
N PHE A 197 -6.86 4.64 -3.60
CA PHE A 197 -6.53 3.55 -2.70
C PHE A 197 -7.70 3.19 -1.77
N ASP A 198 -8.25 4.17 -1.06
CA ASP A 198 -9.34 3.98 -0.09
C ASP A 198 -10.56 3.31 -0.72
N GLY A 199 -10.95 3.79 -1.91
CA GLY A 199 -12.09 3.23 -2.64
C GLY A 199 -11.86 1.77 -3.04
N ARG A 200 -10.69 1.43 -3.59
CA ARG A 200 -10.35 0.05 -3.97
C ARG A 200 -10.28 -0.87 -2.76
N TRP A 201 -9.64 -0.42 -1.68
CA TRP A 201 -9.51 -1.19 -0.44
C TRP A 201 -10.88 -1.53 0.17
N MET A 202 -11.76 -0.53 0.27
CA MET A 202 -13.09 -0.73 0.84
C MET A 202 -14.04 -1.54 -0.04
N GLN A 203 -13.85 -1.51 -1.37
CA GLN A 203 -14.65 -2.26 -2.33
C GLN A 203 -14.17 -3.70 -2.54
N ALA A 204 -12.97 -4.04 -2.12
CA ALA A 204 -12.43 -5.39 -2.24
C ALA A 204 -13.37 -6.43 -1.59
N ARG A 205 -13.64 -7.53 -2.30
CA ARG A 205 -14.63 -8.55 -1.93
C ARG A 205 -13.99 -9.79 -1.33
N SER A 206 -12.67 -9.96 -1.50
CA SER A 206 -11.93 -11.11 -0.99
C SER A 206 -10.58 -10.68 -0.39
N ILE A 207 -9.95 -11.59 0.32
CA ILE A 207 -8.60 -11.43 0.86
C ILE A 207 -7.58 -11.22 -0.27
N GLU A 208 -7.75 -11.94 -1.37
CA GLU A 208 -6.89 -11.83 -2.56
C GLU A 208 -7.00 -10.44 -3.19
N GLU A 209 -8.22 -9.90 -3.31
CA GLU A 209 -8.41 -8.54 -3.80
C GLU A 209 -7.77 -7.49 -2.88
N LEU A 210 -7.82 -7.67 -1.55
CA LEU A 210 -7.13 -6.80 -0.59
C LEU A 210 -5.60 -6.84 -0.81
N ARG A 211 -5.01 -8.01 -1.01
CA ARG A 211 -3.59 -8.15 -1.36
C ARG A 211 -3.26 -7.48 -2.69
N ASP A 212 -4.10 -7.66 -3.71
CA ASP A 212 -3.92 -7.07 -5.03
C ASP A 212 -3.93 -5.54 -5.01
N VAL A 213 -4.77 -4.92 -4.17
CA VAL A 213 -4.76 -3.46 -3.99
C VAL A 213 -3.37 -2.96 -3.56
N ILE A 214 -2.66 -3.72 -2.72
CA ILE A 214 -1.29 -3.39 -2.29
C ILE A 214 -0.27 -3.73 -3.38
N LEU A 215 -0.36 -4.94 -3.95
CA LEU A 215 0.60 -5.46 -4.94
C LEU A 215 0.61 -4.63 -6.24
N LEU A 216 -0.55 -4.10 -6.63
CA LEU A 216 -0.72 -3.27 -7.82
C LEU A 216 -0.57 -1.76 -7.51
N GLY A 217 -0.34 -1.40 -6.25
CA GLY A 217 -0.08 -0.02 -5.85
C GLY A 217 1.20 0.53 -6.48
N ASP A 218 1.16 1.81 -6.89
CA ASP A 218 2.33 2.48 -7.45
C ASP A 218 3.33 2.78 -6.34
N ARG A 219 4.49 2.17 -6.41
CA ARG A 219 5.60 2.35 -5.48
C ARG A 219 6.94 2.05 -6.14
N LYS A 220 8.00 2.58 -5.56
CA LYS A 220 9.36 2.22 -5.98
C LYS A 220 9.68 0.80 -5.50
N ARG A 221 9.85 -0.14 -6.44
CA ARG A 221 10.34 -1.49 -6.15
C ARG A 221 11.86 -1.51 -6.07
N HIS A 222 12.38 -2.22 -5.09
CA HIS A 222 13.80 -2.37 -4.89
C HIS A 222 14.19 -3.77 -5.34
N ASN A 223 14.76 -3.89 -6.54
CA ASN A 223 15.34 -5.16 -6.99
C ASN A 223 16.41 -5.60 -6.00
N ALA A 224 16.37 -6.88 -5.62
CA ALA A 224 17.42 -7.53 -4.83
C ALA A 224 18.67 -7.74 -5.72
N LYS A 225 19.35 -6.63 -6.08
CA LYS A 225 20.71 -6.65 -6.59
C LYS A 225 21.53 -5.71 -5.72
N THR A 226 21.98 -6.24 -4.64
CA THR A 226 23.29 -6.08 -3.97
C THR A 226 23.23 -6.71 -2.60
#